data_e27480709392c2177297471eceef08ab
#
_entry.id   e27480709392c2177297471eceef08ab
#
_cell.length_a   1.000
_cell.length_b   1.000
_cell.length_c   1.000
_cell.angle_alpha   90.00
_cell.angle_beta   90.00
_cell.angle_gamma   90.00
#
_symmetry.space_group_name_H-M   'P 1'
#
loop_
_entity.id
_entity.type
_entity.pdbx_description
1 polymer ?
#
loop_
_entity_poly.entity_id
_entity_poly.type
_entity_poly.pdbx_seq_one_letter_code
_entity_poly.pdbx_strand_id
1 'polypeptide(L)'
;PKLDMQAVILAGGKGTRLRPLTVYTPKPIVPVVNRPFLLYQIEVLRRAGIKNITLSLSYQPDKIEDVLGDGSEYGVELHFITEPNPLGTGGAYRFAADELRETTVVLNGDILTDFDLSTILSFHREKGSAATLALKPVEDPRTYGLVESDTDGRILRFIEKPKPEDLDELAVNTINAGIYVLEPAILDLIPKGENRSFEYDVFPEIMGRKMPFFAYV
;
A
#
# COMPACT_ATOMS: atom_id res chain seq x y z
N PRO A 1 13.16 22.37 -2.78
CA PRO A 1 12.34 22.16 -1.59
C PRO A 1 12.26 20.65 -1.35
N LYS A 2 12.64 20.18 -0.14
CA LYS A 2 12.33 18.84 0.29
C LYS A 2 10.79 18.79 0.35
N LEU A 3 10.19 18.02 -0.52
CA LEU A 3 8.80 17.62 -0.35
C LEU A 3 8.79 16.73 0.90
N ASP A 4 8.10 17.15 1.93
CA ASP A 4 7.86 16.32 3.12
C ASP A 4 6.84 15.24 2.74
N MET A 5 7.30 14.24 1.97
CA MET A 5 6.49 13.09 1.61
C MET A 5 6.23 12.24 2.85
N GLN A 6 5.03 11.73 2.93
CA GLN A 6 4.57 10.86 4.01
C GLN A 6 4.28 9.46 3.48
N ALA A 7 4.24 8.51 4.39
CA ALA A 7 3.82 7.15 4.07
C ALA A 7 2.73 6.67 5.03
N VAL A 8 1.91 5.78 4.51
CA VAL A 8 0.94 5.01 5.29
C VAL A 8 1.21 3.52 5.07
N ILE A 9 1.37 2.77 6.14
CA ILE A 9 1.44 1.31 6.09
C ILE A 9 0.14 0.74 6.62
N LEU A 10 -0.57 -0.04 5.79
CA LEU A 10 -1.83 -0.68 6.11
C LEU A 10 -1.56 -2.02 6.82
N ALA A 11 -1.48 -2.01 8.13
CA ALA A 11 -1.07 -3.14 8.95
C ALA A 11 -2.20 -3.73 9.83
N GLY A 12 -3.46 -3.49 9.48
CA GLY A 12 -4.63 -3.87 10.27
C GLY A 12 -5.04 -5.35 10.24
N GLY A 13 -4.38 -6.21 9.46
CA GLY A 13 -4.77 -7.61 9.30
C GLY A 13 -4.50 -8.48 10.53
N LYS A 14 -5.44 -9.40 10.86
CA LYS A 14 -5.31 -10.36 11.97
C LYS A 14 -4.25 -11.46 11.74
N GLY A 15 -3.71 -11.59 10.53
CA GLY A 15 -2.67 -12.58 10.20
C GLY A 15 -3.10 -14.04 10.40
N THR A 16 -4.38 -14.36 10.22
CA THR A 16 -4.96 -15.70 10.53
C THR A 16 -4.30 -16.84 9.74
N ARG A 17 -3.83 -16.55 8.52
CA ARG A 17 -3.10 -17.51 7.66
C ARG A 17 -1.74 -17.94 8.22
N LEU A 18 -1.15 -17.13 9.11
CA LEU A 18 0.14 -17.42 9.76
C LEU A 18 0.00 -18.06 11.15
N ARG A 19 -1.20 -18.47 11.55
CA ARG A 19 -1.39 -19.22 12.80
C ARG A 19 -0.61 -20.55 12.76
N PRO A 20 0.02 -20.96 13.88
CA PRO A 20 -0.10 -20.42 15.24
C PRO A 20 0.79 -19.21 15.56
N LEU A 21 1.70 -18.76 14.67
CA LEU A 21 2.66 -17.67 14.94
C LEU A 21 1.96 -16.38 15.38
N THR A 22 0.81 -16.07 14.77
CA THR A 22 0.06 -14.83 15.01
C THR A 22 -1.00 -14.92 16.11
N VAL A 23 -1.01 -15.99 16.91
CA VAL A 23 -1.91 -16.09 18.07
C VAL A 23 -1.51 -15.10 19.17
N TYR A 24 -0.21 -15.00 19.42
CA TYR A 24 0.35 -14.16 20.48
C TYR A 24 1.13 -12.94 19.95
N THR A 25 1.61 -13.00 18.71
CA THR A 25 2.44 -11.98 18.10
C THR A 25 1.71 -11.42 16.88
N PRO A 26 1.35 -10.11 16.84
CA PRO A 26 0.76 -9.51 15.65
C PRO A 26 1.66 -9.68 14.42
N LYS A 27 1.05 -9.95 13.25
CA LYS A 27 1.77 -10.18 12.00
C LYS A 27 2.86 -9.12 11.70
N PRO A 28 2.62 -7.81 11.90
CA PRO A 28 3.60 -6.78 11.60
C PRO A 28 4.92 -6.91 12.37
N ILE A 29 4.89 -7.53 13.54
CA ILE A 29 6.08 -7.72 14.39
C ILE A 29 6.53 -9.17 14.48
N VAL A 30 5.97 -10.08 13.68
CA VAL A 30 6.49 -11.44 13.55
C VAL A 30 7.94 -11.36 13.07
N PRO A 31 8.90 -12.02 13.76
CA PRO A 31 10.30 -11.96 13.38
C PRO A 31 10.56 -12.67 12.04
N VAL A 32 11.25 -11.97 11.15
CA VAL A 32 11.85 -12.52 9.93
C VAL A 32 13.34 -12.30 10.04
N VAL A 33 14.14 -13.37 10.06
CA VAL A 33 15.59 -13.31 10.29
C VAL A 33 15.92 -12.48 11.55
N ASN A 34 15.23 -12.78 12.67
CA ASN A 34 15.38 -12.10 13.97
C ASN A 34 15.06 -10.60 14.00
N ARG A 35 14.34 -10.11 13.01
CA ARG A 35 13.92 -8.71 12.93
C ARG A 35 12.41 -8.61 12.67
N PRO A 36 11.66 -7.75 13.39
CA PRO A 36 10.25 -7.52 13.13
C PRO A 36 9.97 -7.24 11.64
N PHE A 37 8.97 -7.92 11.08
CA PHE A 37 8.64 -7.84 9.66
C PHE A 37 8.51 -6.39 9.17
N LEU A 38 7.82 -5.56 9.93
CA LEU A 38 7.52 -4.18 9.54
C LEU A 38 8.77 -3.30 9.39
N LEU A 39 9.87 -3.64 10.09
CA LEU A 39 11.12 -2.88 9.99
C LEU A 39 11.75 -2.97 8.59
N TYR A 40 11.47 -4.01 7.81
CA TYR A 40 11.91 -4.09 6.41
C TYR A 40 11.19 -3.04 5.56
N GLN A 41 9.89 -2.84 5.78
CA GLN A 41 9.11 -1.82 5.07
C GLN A 41 9.52 -0.40 5.49
N ILE A 42 9.72 -0.17 6.77
CA ILE A 42 10.23 1.12 7.30
C ILE A 42 11.59 1.45 6.68
N GLU A 43 12.48 0.47 6.53
CA GLU A 43 13.78 0.67 5.91
C GLU A 43 13.69 1.08 4.44
N VAL A 44 12.79 0.46 3.67
CA VAL A 44 12.54 0.82 2.26
C VAL A 44 12.07 2.28 2.15
N LEU A 45 11.13 2.70 3.01
CA LEU A 45 10.65 4.08 3.07
C LEU A 45 11.77 5.05 3.47
N ARG A 46 12.51 4.72 4.51
CA ARG A 46 13.63 5.54 5.00
C ARG A 46 14.70 5.76 3.92
N ARG A 47 15.06 4.71 3.16
CA ARG A 47 16.01 4.82 2.04
C ARG A 47 15.53 5.76 0.95
N ALA A 48 14.24 5.84 0.72
CA ALA A 48 13.63 6.80 -0.21
C ALA A 48 13.52 8.23 0.35
N GLY A 49 13.99 8.45 1.60
CA GLY A 49 13.94 9.74 2.27
C GLY A 49 12.61 10.05 2.95
N ILE A 50 11.69 9.08 3.02
CA ILE A 50 10.41 9.21 3.69
C ILE A 50 10.61 8.84 5.16
N LYS A 51 10.45 9.83 6.03
CA LYS A 51 10.69 9.66 7.47
C LYS A 51 9.43 9.73 8.31
N ASN A 52 8.37 10.35 7.82
CA ASN A 52 7.09 10.46 8.50
C ASN A 52 6.18 9.32 8.03
N ILE A 53 5.89 8.37 8.91
CA ILE A 53 5.20 7.12 8.58
C ILE A 53 4.05 6.91 9.54
N THR A 54 2.83 6.79 9.02
CA THR A 54 1.64 6.42 9.78
C THR A 54 1.35 4.93 9.61
N LEU A 55 1.17 4.24 10.71
CA LEU A 55 0.80 2.83 10.77
C LEU A 55 -0.69 2.73 11.08
N SER A 56 -1.48 2.21 10.13
CA SER A 56 -2.90 1.91 10.36
C SER A 56 -3.03 0.49 10.93
N LEU A 57 -3.49 0.39 12.16
CA LEU A 57 -3.57 -0.84 12.93
C LEU A 57 -5.03 -1.19 13.26
N SER A 58 -5.32 -2.46 13.51
CA SER A 58 -6.62 -2.91 14.02
C SER A 58 -6.51 -4.05 15.04
N TYR A 59 -5.37 -4.75 15.10
CA TYR A 59 -5.17 -5.92 15.95
C TYR A 59 -3.93 -5.75 16.84
N GLN A 60 -4.14 -5.78 18.16
CA GLN A 60 -3.10 -5.65 19.19
C GLN A 60 -2.14 -4.45 18.95
N PRO A 61 -2.66 -3.23 18.79
CA PRO A 61 -1.84 -2.07 18.47
C PRO A 61 -0.76 -1.83 19.55
N ASP A 62 -1.09 -1.94 20.84
CA ASP A 62 -0.17 -1.70 21.94
C ASP A 62 1.12 -2.54 21.83
N LYS A 63 1.01 -3.80 21.41
CA LYS A 63 2.18 -4.67 21.23
C LYS A 63 3.08 -4.22 20.09
N ILE A 64 2.50 -3.64 19.06
CA ILE A 64 3.25 -3.12 17.92
C ILE A 64 3.97 -1.83 18.32
N GLU A 65 3.27 -0.96 19.02
CA GLU A 65 3.84 0.28 19.58
C GLU A 65 4.98 0.00 20.56
N ASP A 66 4.80 -0.96 21.47
CA ASP A 66 5.83 -1.36 22.43
C ASP A 66 7.11 -1.87 21.77
N VAL A 67 6.99 -2.55 20.62
CA VAL A 67 8.15 -3.11 19.89
C VAL A 67 8.84 -2.08 19.02
N LEU A 68 8.07 -1.18 18.38
CA LEU A 68 8.62 -0.23 17.39
C LEU A 68 8.97 1.14 18.00
N GLY A 69 8.38 1.49 19.16
CA GLY A 69 8.54 2.82 19.75
C GLY A 69 8.07 3.93 18.80
N ASP A 70 8.62 5.10 18.97
CA ASP A 70 8.34 6.28 18.14
C ASP A 70 9.08 6.28 16.78
N GLY A 71 9.89 5.27 16.51
CA GLY A 71 10.66 5.13 15.28
C GLY A 71 12.02 5.81 15.28
N SER A 72 12.37 6.57 16.32
CA SER A 72 13.64 7.32 16.39
C SER A 72 14.88 6.41 16.28
N GLU A 73 14.83 5.20 16.82
CA GLU A 73 15.89 4.20 16.70
C GLU A 73 16.13 3.77 15.26
N TYR A 74 15.12 3.89 14.39
CA TYR A 74 15.19 3.52 12.98
C TYR A 74 15.38 4.73 12.05
N GLY A 75 15.52 5.93 12.62
CA GLY A 75 15.71 7.17 11.87
C GLY A 75 14.46 7.66 11.16
N VAL A 76 13.28 7.33 11.68
CA VAL A 76 11.95 7.74 11.20
C VAL A 76 11.11 8.24 12.38
N GLU A 77 9.97 8.83 12.07
CA GLU A 77 8.92 9.20 13.01
C GLU A 77 7.69 8.33 12.72
N LEU A 78 7.27 7.53 13.69
CA LEU A 78 6.13 6.63 13.58
C LEU A 78 4.92 7.20 14.30
N HIS A 79 3.81 7.25 13.58
CA HIS A 79 2.50 7.59 14.10
C HIS A 79 1.60 6.35 14.04
N PHE A 80 0.96 6.02 15.14
CA PHE A 80 0.07 4.86 15.22
C PHE A 80 -1.37 5.33 15.28
N ILE A 81 -2.19 4.74 14.41
CA ILE A 81 -3.64 4.94 14.44
C ILE A 81 -4.34 3.60 14.47
N THR A 82 -5.44 3.53 15.21
CA THR A 82 -6.24 2.30 15.31
C THR A 82 -7.59 2.52 14.69
N GLU A 83 -7.94 1.69 13.71
CA GLU A 83 -9.25 1.74 13.07
C GLU A 83 -10.34 1.34 14.08
N PRO A 84 -11.41 2.13 14.22
CA PRO A 84 -12.51 1.81 15.14
C PRO A 84 -13.29 0.57 14.70
N ASN A 85 -13.35 0.32 13.40
CA ASN A 85 -13.97 -0.85 12.76
C ASN A 85 -13.15 -1.19 11.50
N PRO A 86 -13.28 -2.40 10.93
CA PRO A 86 -12.64 -2.73 9.66
C PRO A 86 -13.13 -1.81 8.53
N LEU A 87 -12.25 -1.00 7.99
CA LEU A 87 -12.55 0.00 6.97
C LEU A 87 -12.15 -0.44 5.55
N GLY A 88 -11.57 -1.63 5.40
CA GLY A 88 -10.97 -2.06 4.14
C GLY A 88 -9.67 -1.29 3.83
N THR A 89 -9.01 -1.61 2.72
CA THR A 89 -7.71 -1.01 2.39
C THR A 89 -7.81 0.48 2.06
N GLY A 90 -8.79 0.87 1.27
CA GLY A 90 -9.03 2.27 0.91
C GLY A 90 -9.57 3.11 2.08
N GLY A 91 -10.51 2.56 2.86
CA GLY A 91 -11.05 3.24 4.04
C GLY A 91 -10.00 3.41 5.14
N ALA A 92 -9.12 2.43 5.35
CA ALA A 92 -8.00 2.53 6.28
C ALA A 92 -7.01 3.63 5.84
N TYR A 93 -6.69 3.71 4.55
CA TYR A 93 -5.91 4.82 4.00
C TYR A 93 -6.59 6.16 4.24
N ARG A 94 -7.89 6.27 3.95
CA ARG A 94 -8.66 7.50 4.16
C ARG A 94 -8.63 7.95 5.62
N PHE A 95 -8.75 7.01 6.55
CA PHE A 95 -8.70 7.26 7.98
C PHE A 95 -7.31 7.72 8.44
N ALA A 96 -6.24 7.05 7.95
CA ALA A 96 -4.85 7.37 8.27
C ALA A 96 -4.40 8.70 7.66
N ALA A 97 -4.92 9.05 6.48
CA ALA A 97 -4.46 10.18 5.68
C ALA A 97 -5.42 11.39 5.74
N ASP A 98 -6.35 11.42 6.68
CA ASP A 98 -7.44 12.43 6.72
C ASP A 98 -6.91 13.89 6.70
N GLU A 99 -5.78 14.13 7.32
CA GLU A 99 -5.15 15.45 7.36
C GLU A 99 -3.98 15.62 6.38
N LEU A 100 -3.61 14.55 5.65
CA LEU A 100 -2.49 14.61 4.72
C LEU A 100 -2.91 15.38 3.45
N ARG A 101 -2.09 16.33 3.04
CA ARG A 101 -2.30 17.18 1.86
C ARG A 101 -1.16 17.06 0.85
N GLU A 102 -0.36 16.03 0.99
CA GLU A 102 0.84 15.79 0.19
C GLU A 102 0.79 14.42 -0.48
N THR A 103 1.64 14.24 -1.50
CA THR A 103 1.84 12.93 -2.12
C THR A 103 2.19 11.90 -1.04
N THR A 104 1.42 10.82 -0.98
CA THR A 104 1.56 9.77 0.03
C THR A 104 1.95 8.44 -0.60
N VAL A 105 2.98 7.79 -0.04
CA VAL A 105 3.29 6.40 -0.36
C VAL A 105 2.48 5.49 0.56
N VAL A 106 1.74 4.55 -0.03
CA VAL A 106 0.94 3.56 0.70
C VAL A 106 1.53 2.17 0.48
N LEU A 107 1.82 1.46 1.56
CA LEU A 107 2.26 0.08 1.52
C LEU A 107 1.21 -0.83 2.17
N ASN A 108 0.89 -1.93 1.50
CA ASN A 108 0.20 -3.03 2.17
C ASN A 108 1.14 -3.64 3.22
N GLY A 109 0.68 -3.76 4.46
CA GLY A 109 1.49 -4.19 5.60
C GLY A 109 1.92 -5.65 5.58
N ASP A 110 1.62 -6.39 4.51
CA ASP A 110 1.96 -7.80 4.34
C ASP A 110 2.92 -8.09 3.18
N ILE A 111 3.47 -7.06 2.57
CA ILE A 111 4.49 -7.20 1.52
C ILE A 111 5.90 -7.12 2.11
N LEU A 112 6.77 -8.00 1.63
CA LEU A 112 8.21 -7.92 1.81
C LEU A 112 8.82 -7.53 0.46
N THR A 113 9.53 -6.41 0.43
CA THR A 113 10.11 -5.88 -0.81
C THR A 113 11.44 -5.19 -0.53
N ASP A 114 12.31 -5.23 -1.52
CA ASP A 114 13.54 -4.42 -1.63
C ASP A 114 13.41 -3.34 -2.72
N PHE A 115 12.19 -3.06 -3.15
CA PHE A 115 11.87 -2.14 -4.23
C PHE A 115 12.45 -0.74 -3.97
N ASP A 116 13.11 -0.16 -4.98
CA ASP A 116 13.59 1.22 -4.92
C ASP A 116 12.44 2.21 -5.16
N LEU A 117 11.90 2.75 -4.07
CA LEU A 117 10.81 3.71 -4.12
C LEU A 117 11.19 5.01 -4.84
N SER A 118 12.48 5.36 -4.94
CA SER A 118 12.90 6.59 -5.61
C SER A 118 12.55 6.58 -7.09
N THR A 119 12.58 5.41 -7.73
CA THR A 119 12.26 5.25 -9.14
C THR A 119 10.77 5.42 -9.42
N ILE A 120 9.89 4.80 -8.64
CA ILE A 120 8.43 4.99 -8.81
C ILE A 120 7.99 6.42 -8.48
N LEU A 121 8.62 7.06 -7.50
CA LEU A 121 8.34 8.46 -7.16
C LEU A 121 8.74 9.41 -8.30
N SER A 122 9.87 9.15 -8.96
CA SER A 122 10.29 9.92 -10.12
C SER A 122 9.34 9.73 -11.30
N PHE A 123 8.97 8.48 -11.58
CA PHE A 123 7.99 8.14 -12.61
C PHE A 123 6.62 8.80 -12.35
N HIS A 124 6.13 8.72 -11.11
CA HIS A 124 4.87 9.33 -10.70
C HIS A 124 4.82 10.84 -11.01
N ARG A 125 5.88 11.56 -10.68
CA ARG A 125 6.02 13.00 -10.96
C ARG A 125 6.12 13.28 -12.45
N GLU A 126 6.94 12.53 -13.17
CA GLU A 126 7.12 12.67 -14.61
C GLU A 126 5.81 12.50 -15.38
N LYS A 127 4.99 11.52 -14.99
CA LYS A 127 3.69 11.26 -15.60
C LYS A 127 2.58 12.22 -15.15
N GLY A 128 2.81 13.07 -14.15
CA GLY A 128 1.75 13.88 -13.54
C GLY A 128 0.60 13.00 -13.05
N SER A 129 0.94 11.86 -12.46
CA SER A 129 0.00 10.83 -12.06
C SER A 129 -0.81 11.26 -10.84
N ALA A 130 -2.11 10.95 -10.81
CA ALA A 130 -2.93 11.08 -9.62
C ALA A 130 -2.76 9.84 -8.70
N ALA A 131 -2.53 8.69 -9.30
CA ALA A 131 -2.21 7.44 -8.62
C ALA A 131 -1.26 6.60 -9.46
N THR A 132 -0.24 6.02 -8.82
CA THR A 132 0.71 5.09 -9.45
C THR A 132 0.80 3.82 -8.64
N LEU A 133 0.64 2.68 -9.31
CA LEU A 133 0.81 1.35 -8.71
C LEU A 133 2.17 0.78 -9.09
N ALA A 134 2.87 0.17 -8.13
CA ALA A 134 3.97 -0.73 -8.46
C ALA A 134 3.41 -2.08 -8.89
N LEU A 135 3.91 -2.61 -9.99
CA LEU A 135 3.56 -3.93 -10.50
C LEU A 135 4.74 -4.89 -10.37
N LYS A 136 4.40 -6.16 -10.33
CA LYS A 136 5.37 -7.26 -10.34
C LYS A 136 4.92 -8.30 -11.36
N PRO A 137 5.82 -8.76 -12.27
CA PRO A 137 5.53 -9.91 -13.11
C PRO A 137 5.52 -11.20 -12.26
N VAL A 138 4.59 -12.09 -12.54
CA VAL A 138 4.47 -13.41 -11.90
C VAL A 138 4.17 -14.48 -12.94
N GLU A 139 4.51 -15.74 -12.62
CA GLU A 139 4.19 -16.88 -13.50
C GLU A 139 2.69 -17.22 -13.45
N ASP A 140 2.06 -17.09 -12.29
CA ASP A 140 0.65 -17.39 -12.07
C ASP A 140 -0.08 -16.23 -11.38
N PRO A 141 -0.86 -15.42 -12.12
CA PRO A 141 -1.56 -14.26 -11.58
C PRO A 141 -2.91 -14.56 -10.92
N ARG A 142 -3.40 -15.80 -10.93
CA ARG A 142 -4.77 -16.16 -10.52
C ARG A 142 -5.20 -15.75 -9.12
N THR A 143 -4.26 -15.58 -8.21
CA THR A 143 -4.54 -15.25 -6.81
C THR A 143 -4.32 -13.79 -6.45
N TYR A 144 -4.00 -12.97 -7.44
CA TYR A 144 -3.61 -11.57 -7.26
C TYR A 144 -4.50 -10.63 -8.07
N GLY A 145 -4.37 -9.34 -7.83
CA GLY A 145 -4.95 -8.30 -8.69
C GLY A 145 -4.13 -8.15 -9.97
N LEU A 146 -4.75 -8.49 -11.11
CA LEU A 146 -4.14 -8.38 -12.43
C LEU A 146 -4.25 -6.97 -12.97
N VAL A 147 -3.17 -6.43 -13.51
CA VAL A 147 -3.12 -5.05 -14.03
C VAL A 147 -2.57 -5.05 -15.45
N GLU A 148 -3.37 -4.53 -16.38
CA GLU A 148 -2.97 -4.26 -17.75
C GLU A 148 -2.64 -2.77 -17.90
N SER A 149 -1.49 -2.46 -18.50
CA SER A 149 -1.07 -1.11 -18.83
C SER A 149 -0.59 -1.02 -20.27
N ASP A 150 -0.65 0.17 -20.85
CA ASP A 150 -0.05 0.45 -22.16
C ASP A 150 1.47 0.66 -22.05
N THR A 151 2.11 0.95 -23.19
CA THR A 151 3.56 1.16 -23.29
C THR A 151 4.06 2.38 -22.50
N ASP A 152 3.18 3.33 -22.22
CA ASP A 152 3.49 4.52 -21.42
C ASP A 152 3.26 4.28 -19.92
N GLY A 153 2.76 3.09 -19.55
CA GLY A 153 2.42 2.70 -18.18
C GLY A 153 1.03 3.15 -17.75
N ARG A 154 0.18 3.71 -18.61
CA ARG A 154 -1.20 4.05 -18.26
C ARG A 154 -1.99 2.77 -18.02
N ILE A 155 -2.68 2.68 -16.88
CA ILE A 155 -3.51 1.53 -16.54
C ILE A 155 -4.75 1.52 -17.43
N LEU A 156 -4.94 0.39 -18.12
CA LEU A 156 -6.06 0.12 -19.01
C LEU A 156 -7.14 -0.72 -18.32
N ARG A 157 -6.72 -1.72 -17.55
CA ARG A 157 -7.63 -2.61 -16.80
C ARG A 157 -7.02 -3.02 -15.47
N PHE A 158 -7.89 -3.18 -14.47
CA PHE A 158 -7.56 -3.74 -13.16
C PHE A 158 -8.61 -4.79 -12.80
N ILE A 159 -8.19 -6.03 -12.54
CA ILE A 159 -9.09 -7.13 -12.19
C ILE A 159 -8.57 -7.80 -10.91
N GLU A 160 -9.28 -7.62 -9.83
CA GLU A 160 -8.97 -8.29 -8.56
C GLU A 160 -9.48 -9.73 -8.61
N LYS A 161 -8.60 -10.69 -8.32
CA LYS A 161 -8.88 -12.14 -8.35
C LYS A 161 -9.51 -12.59 -9.67
N PRO A 162 -8.75 -12.52 -10.76
CA PRO A 162 -9.26 -12.84 -12.10
C PRO A 162 -9.81 -14.24 -12.16
N LYS A 163 -10.91 -14.42 -12.90
CA LYS A 163 -11.44 -15.73 -13.24
C LYS A 163 -10.66 -16.35 -14.41
N PRO A 164 -10.76 -17.68 -14.63
CA PRO A 164 -10.07 -18.31 -15.76
C PRO A 164 -10.34 -17.64 -17.12
N GLU A 165 -11.57 -17.21 -17.35
CA GLU A 165 -11.99 -16.49 -18.55
C GLU A 165 -11.28 -15.14 -18.74
N ASP A 166 -11.00 -14.43 -17.63
CA ASP A 166 -10.26 -13.15 -17.68
C ASP A 166 -8.80 -13.37 -18.11
N LEU A 167 -8.22 -14.50 -17.75
CA LEU A 167 -6.83 -14.84 -18.07
C LEU A 167 -6.63 -15.19 -19.54
N ASP A 168 -7.64 -15.80 -20.17
CA ASP A 168 -7.61 -16.14 -21.60
C ASP A 168 -7.69 -14.88 -22.47
N GLU A 169 -8.37 -13.84 -22.00
CA GLU A 169 -8.48 -12.54 -22.68
C GLU A 169 -7.26 -11.62 -22.47
N LEU A 170 -6.60 -11.75 -21.30
CA LEU A 170 -5.51 -10.89 -20.88
C LEU A 170 -4.17 -11.62 -20.99
N ALA A 171 -3.42 -11.34 -22.05
CA ALA A 171 -2.05 -11.84 -22.23
C ALA A 171 -1.04 -11.12 -21.32
N VAL A 172 -1.43 -10.78 -20.07
CA VAL A 172 -0.58 -10.07 -19.11
C VAL A 172 -0.39 -10.90 -17.84
N ASN A 173 0.78 -10.79 -17.26
CA ASN A 173 1.18 -11.49 -16.04
C ASN A 173 1.64 -10.52 -14.94
N THR A 174 1.34 -9.25 -15.06
CA THR A 174 1.69 -8.22 -14.08
C THR A 174 0.60 -8.06 -13.05
N ILE A 175 1.00 -8.09 -11.77
CA ILE A 175 0.10 -8.00 -10.63
C ILE A 175 0.38 -6.76 -9.79
N ASN A 176 -0.63 -6.33 -9.05
CA ASN A 176 -0.50 -5.31 -8.02
C ASN A 176 0.49 -5.77 -6.92
N ALA A 177 1.59 -5.05 -6.77
CA ALA A 177 2.62 -5.36 -5.78
C ALA A 177 2.31 -4.81 -4.37
N GLY A 178 1.19 -4.10 -4.18
CA GLY A 178 0.80 -3.54 -2.89
C GLY A 178 1.58 -2.29 -2.48
N ILE A 179 2.13 -1.57 -3.44
CA ILE A 179 2.83 -0.29 -3.27
C ILE A 179 2.14 0.74 -4.14
N TYR A 180 1.70 1.84 -3.55
CA TYR A 180 0.97 2.91 -4.24
C TYR A 180 1.59 4.26 -3.96
N VAL A 181 1.60 5.15 -4.96
CA VAL A 181 1.89 6.57 -4.79
C VAL A 181 0.62 7.33 -5.13
N LEU A 182 0.06 8.06 -4.18
CA LEU A 182 -1.26 8.67 -4.28
C LEU A 182 -1.19 10.17 -4.03
N GLU A 183 -1.81 10.94 -4.92
CA GLU A 183 -2.03 12.36 -4.71
C GLU A 183 -3.23 12.63 -3.79
N PRO A 184 -3.28 13.78 -3.08
CA PRO A 184 -4.38 14.13 -2.17
C PRO A 184 -5.77 14.04 -2.79
N ALA A 185 -5.91 14.25 -4.10
CA ALA A 185 -7.18 14.15 -4.82
C ALA A 185 -7.83 12.75 -4.71
N ILE A 186 -7.06 11.71 -4.43
CA ILE A 186 -7.59 10.36 -4.23
C ILE A 186 -8.41 10.25 -2.95
N LEU A 187 -8.10 11.06 -1.93
CA LEU A 187 -8.88 11.08 -0.68
C LEU A 187 -10.34 11.51 -0.91
N ASP A 188 -10.57 12.37 -1.91
CA ASP A 188 -11.93 12.86 -2.23
C ASP A 188 -12.82 11.76 -2.83
N LEU A 189 -12.23 10.66 -3.31
CA LEU A 189 -12.95 9.49 -3.82
C LEU A 189 -13.40 8.55 -2.71
N ILE A 190 -12.90 8.71 -1.49
CA ILE A 190 -13.11 7.76 -0.40
C ILE A 190 -13.88 8.45 0.72
N PRO A 191 -15.18 8.14 0.92
CA PRO A 191 -15.96 8.69 2.03
C PRO A 191 -15.35 8.31 3.39
N LYS A 192 -15.39 9.25 4.34
CA LYS A 192 -14.89 9.02 5.69
C LYS A 192 -15.74 7.97 6.42
N GLY A 193 -15.05 7.05 7.10
CA GLY A 193 -15.70 6.06 7.96
C GLY A 193 -16.40 4.91 7.24
N GLU A 194 -16.34 4.87 5.91
CA GLU A 194 -16.88 3.77 5.12
C GLU A 194 -15.85 2.69 4.85
N ASN A 195 -16.32 1.43 4.81
CA ASN A 195 -15.50 0.32 4.36
C ASN A 195 -15.35 0.40 2.83
N ARG A 196 -14.15 0.67 2.38
CA ARG A 196 -13.78 0.76 0.95
C ARG A 196 -12.50 -0.01 0.67
N SER A 197 -12.50 -0.74 -0.43
CA SER A 197 -11.31 -1.42 -0.94
C SER A 197 -10.63 -0.58 -2.01
N PHE A 198 -9.31 -0.52 -2.02
CA PHE A 198 -8.59 0.03 -3.16
C PHE A 198 -8.94 -0.73 -4.43
N GLU A 199 -8.92 -2.05 -4.34
CA GLU A 199 -9.00 -2.96 -5.48
C GLU A 199 -10.41 -3.00 -6.10
N TYR A 200 -11.45 -3.03 -5.26
CA TYR A 200 -12.84 -3.15 -5.72
C TYR A 200 -13.57 -1.83 -5.90
N ASP A 201 -13.15 -0.78 -5.18
CA ASP A 201 -13.89 0.49 -5.15
C ASP A 201 -13.07 1.63 -5.73
N VAL A 202 -11.88 1.91 -5.18
CA VAL A 202 -11.12 3.14 -5.47
C VAL A 202 -10.47 3.11 -6.85
N PHE A 203 -9.76 2.03 -7.20
CA PHE A 203 -9.10 1.92 -8.50
C PHE A 203 -10.11 1.93 -9.67
N PRO A 204 -11.23 1.20 -9.61
CA PRO A 204 -12.28 1.34 -10.63
C PRO A 204 -12.84 2.76 -10.73
N GLU A 205 -12.98 3.48 -9.63
CA GLU A 205 -13.47 4.87 -9.66
C GLU A 205 -12.46 5.83 -10.28
N ILE A 206 -11.17 5.69 -9.97
CA ILE A 206 -10.08 6.45 -10.63
C ILE A 206 -10.15 6.28 -12.15
N MET A 207 -10.32 5.03 -12.61
CA MET A 207 -10.44 4.71 -14.03
C MET A 207 -11.72 5.29 -14.63
N GLY A 208 -12.86 5.16 -13.96
CA GLY A 208 -14.15 5.70 -14.40
C GLY A 208 -14.14 7.21 -14.56
N ARG A 209 -13.44 7.92 -13.69
CA ARG A 209 -13.22 9.37 -13.75
C ARG A 209 -12.13 9.79 -14.71
N LYS A 210 -11.45 8.85 -15.36
CA LYS A 210 -10.34 9.09 -16.30
C LYS A 210 -9.20 9.92 -15.68
N MET A 211 -8.98 9.79 -14.38
CA MET A 211 -7.84 10.42 -13.72
C MET A 211 -6.52 9.83 -14.23
N PRO A 212 -5.39 10.59 -14.20
CA PRO A 212 -4.08 10.06 -14.54
C PRO A 212 -3.70 8.88 -13.63
N PHE A 213 -3.78 7.63 -14.12
CA PHE A 213 -3.59 6.41 -13.38
C PHE A 213 -2.57 5.53 -14.10
N PHE A 214 -1.42 5.33 -13.47
CA PHE A 214 -0.27 4.70 -14.08
C PHE A 214 0.26 3.52 -13.25
N ALA A 215 0.96 2.63 -13.93
CA ALA A 215 1.66 1.49 -13.37
C ALA A 215 3.15 1.57 -13.68
N TYR A 216 3.95 1.18 -12.70
CA TYR A 216 5.41 1.07 -12.79
C TYR A 216 5.81 -0.40 -12.51
N VAL A 217 6.57 -1.01 -13.43
CA VAL A 217 7.01 -2.42 -13.35
C VAL A 217 8.45 -2.50 -12.85
#